data_85238fc25a19cd54ed64218e320f6cc4
#
_entry.id   85238fc25a19cd54ed64218e320f6cc4
#
_cell.length_a   1.000
_cell.length_b   1.000
_cell.length_c   1.000
_cell.angle_alpha   90.00
_cell.angle_beta   90.00
_cell.angle_gamma   90.00
#
_symmetry.space_group_name_H-M   'P 1'
#
loop_
_entity.id
_entity.type
_entity.pdbx_description
1 polymer ?
#
loop_
_entity_poly.entity_id
_entity_poly.type
_entity_poly.pdbx_seq_one_letter_code
_entity_poly.pdbx_strand_id
1 'polypeptide(L)'
;MIENIMHNEHLISVIIRSQYNAKGIKFFTPDNFSQQLAYMNREKHHVIPPHVHNPVKREVSYTQEVLFIKSGKVRVDYFSDDKNYLESRILNQGDVVL
;
A
#
# COMPACT_ATOMS: atom_id res chain seq x y z
N MET A 1 4.24 8.11 -8.81
CA MET A 1 4.76 6.76 -8.53
C MET A 1 4.08 6.15 -7.32
N ILE A 2 3.89 6.91 -6.29
CA ILE A 2 3.02 6.56 -5.16
C ILE A 2 1.78 7.42 -5.25
N GLU A 3 0.61 6.78 -5.20
CA GLU A 3 -0.67 7.48 -5.28
C GLU A 3 -1.51 7.16 -4.06
N ASN A 4 -1.90 8.18 -3.35
CA ASN A 4 -2.78 8.06 -2.19
C ASN A 4 -4.19 8.43 -2.59
N ILE A 5 -5.13 7.55 -2.30
CA ILE A 5 -6.55 7.80 -2.52
C ILE A 5 -7.15 8.25 -1.20
N MET A 6 -7.70 9.45 -1.21
CA MET A 6 -8.20 10.10 0.00
C MET A 6 -9.70 10.35 -0.09
N HIS A 7 -10.37 10.27 1.04
CA HIS A 7 -11.76 10.68 1.17
C HIS A 7 -11.96 11.28 2.57
N ASN A 8 -12.50 12.51 2.63
CA ASN A 8 -12.71 13.23 3.89
C ASN A 8 -11.46 13.21 4.79
N GLU A 9 -10.30 13.51 4.20
CA GLU A 9 -9.00 13.56 4.87
C GLU A 9 -8.52 12.20 5.39
N HIS A 10 -9.21 11.11 5.06
CA HIS A 10 -8.78 9.75 5.40
C HIS A 10 -8.13 9.07 4.21
N LEU A 11 -7.04 8.38 4.47
CA LEU A 11 -6.38 7.54 3.48
C LEU A 11 -7.16 6.23 3.35
N ILE A 12 -7.70 5.98 2.16
CA ILE A 12 -8.48 4.76 1.91
C ILE A 12 -7.73 3.75 1.06
N SER A 13 -6.72 4.18 0.31
CA SER A 13 -5.93 3.27 -0.52
C SER A 13 -4.57 3.90 -0.86
N VAL A 14 -3.58 3.03 -1.06
CA VAL A 14 -2.24 3.41 -1.51
C VAL A 14 -1.90 2.57 -2.73
N ILE A 15 -1.48 3.21 -3.82
CA ILE A 15 -1.01 2.53 -5.02
C ILE A 15 0.48 2.79 -5.16
N ILE A 16 1.23 1.72 -5.34
CA ILE A 16 2.67 1.78 -5.63
C ILE A 16 2.85 1.33 -7.06
N ARG A 17 3.23 2.27 -7.92
CA ARG A 17 3.46 1.96 -9.33
C ARG A 17 4.75 1.14 -9.50
N SER A 18 4.76 0.27 -10.49
CA SER A 18 5.90 -0.63 -10.73
C SER A 18 7.22 0.10 -10.96
N GLN A 19 7.16 1.33 -11.45
CA GLN A 19 8.34 2.15 -11.71
C GLN A 19 8.91 2.84 -10.47
N TYR A 20 8.23 2.73 -9.33
CA TYR A 20 8.73 3.35 -8.10
C TYR A 20 10.12 2.82 -7.78
N ASN A 21 11.03 3.75 -7.50
CA ASN A 21 12.41 3.42 -7.17
C ASN A 21 12.95 4.43 -6.18
N ALA A 22 13.54 3.94 -5.11
CA ALA A 22 14.19 4.77 -4.09
C ALA A 22 15.28 3.94 -3.43
N LYS A 23 16.18 4.58 -2.71
CA LYS A 23 17.19 3.89 -1.92
C LYS A 23 16.70 3.74 -0.49
N GLY A 24 17.12 2.65 0.15
CA GLY A 24 16.80 2.40 1.55
C GLY A 24 15.42 1.80 1.73
N ILE A 25 14.77 2.17 2.82
CA ILE A 25 13.44 1.66 3.15
C ILE A 25 12.44 2.82 3.21
N LYS A 26 11.25 2.59 2.67
CA LYS A 26 10.14 3.55 2.71
C LYS A 26 8.87 2.83 3.15
N PHE A 27 8.25 3.33 4.20
CA PHE A 27 6.94 2.86 4.64
C PHE A 27 5.86 3.77 4.05
N PHE A 28 4.81 3.18 3.50
CA PHE A 28 3.75 3.92 2.81
C PHE A 28 2.47 4.03 3.61
N THR A 29 2.36 3.26 4.67
CA THR A 29 1.14 3.17 5.46
C THR A 29 1.28 3.93 6.77
N PRO A 30 0.19 4.55 7.27
CA PRO A 30 0.18 5.14 8.60
C PRO A 30 0.45 4.08 9.68
N ASP A 31 1.04 4.51 10.79
CA ASP A 31 1.40 3.60 11.89
C ASP A 31 0.19 2.89 12.50
N ASN A 32 -0.98 3.47 12.38
CA ASN A 32 -2.20 2.89 12.93
C ASN A 32 -2.86 1.84 12.02
N PHE A 33 -2.35 1.64 10.82
CA PHE A 33 -2.85 0.57 9.97
C PHE A 33 -2.44 -0.79 10.53
N SER A 34 -3.35 -1.76 10.47
CA SER A 34 -3.08 -3.13 10.93
C SER A 34 -2.02 -3.82 10.07
N GLN A 35 -2.00 -3.52 8.78
CA GLN A 35 -0.95 -3.97 7.86
C GLN A 35 -0.04 -2.81 7.53
N GLN A 36 1.25 -3.11 7.47
CA GLN A 36 2.26 -2.15 7.07
C GLN A 36 2.80 -2.55 5.71
N LEU A 37 2.83 -1.59 4.79
CA LEU A 37 3.36 -1.78 3.45
C LEU A 37 4.58 -0.91 3.27
N ALA A 38 5.68 -1.53 2.85
CA ALA A 38 6.94 -0.84 2.69
C ALA A 38 7.64 -1.28 1.41
N TYR A 39 8.54 -0.43 0.97
CA TYR A 39 9.45 -0.69 -0.13
C TYR A 39 10.87 -0.73 0.43
N MET A 40 11.67 -1.66 -0.06
CA MET A 40 13.07 -1.76 0.34
C MET A 40 13.95 -1.90 -0.88
N ASN A 41 15.01 -1.11 -0.92
CA ASN A 41 16.07 -1.22 -1.91
C ASN A 41 17.41 -1.02 -1.20
N ARG A 42 18.12 -2.11 -0.99
CA ARG A 42 19.40 -2.14 -0.31
C ARG A 42 20.49 -2.60 -1.26
N GLU A 43 21.71 -2.22 -0.94
CA GLU A 43 22.87 -2.68 -1.67
C GLU A 43 23.07 -4.19 -1.50
N LYS A 44 23.74 -4.79 -2.49
CA LYS A 44 24.16 -6.18 -2.41
C LYS A 44 24.99 -6.38 -1.14
N HIS A 45 24.79 -7.49 -0.47
CA HIS A 45 25.42 -7.87 0.80
C HIS A 45 24.90 -7.12 2.03
N HIS A 46 23.91 -6.24 1.89
CA HIS A 46 23.23 -5.69 3.06
C HIS A 46 22.55 -6.81 3.83
N VAL A 47 22.76 -6.86 5.13
CA VAL A 47 22.15 -7.87 6.01
C VAL A 47 21.16 -7.18 6.94
N ILE A 48 19.95 -7.71 6.98
CA ILE A 48 18.94 -7.30 7.96
C ILE A 48 19.07 -8.23 9.15
N PRO A 49 19.47 -7.72 10.34
CA PRO A 49 19.60 -8.59 11.50
C PRO A 49 18.26 -9.26 11.84
N PRO A 50 18.29 -10.50 12.35
CA PRO A 50 17.08 -11.10 12.89
C PRO A 50 16.45 -10.19 13.95
N HIS A 51 15.16 -10.03 13.90
CA HIS A 51 14.45 -9.16 14.81
C HIS A 51 13.03 -9.66 15.03
N VAL A 52 12.42 -9.20 16.10
CA VAL A 52 10.99 -9.40 16.36
C VAL A 52 10.32 -8.05 16.43
N HIS A 53 9.05 -8.00 16.05
CA HIS A 53 8.26 -6.77 16.16
C HIS A 53 7.74 -6.64 17.58
N ASN A 54 7.76 -5.41 18.11
CA ASN A 54 7.20 -5.14 19.42
C ASN A 54 5.70 -5.44 19.42
N PRO A 55 5.18 -6.07 20.49
CA PRO A 55 3.75 -6.27 20.60
C PRO A 55 3.03 -4.92 20.61
N VAL A 56 2.04 -4.78 19.76
CA VAL A 56 1.20 -3.59 19.68
C VAL A 56 -0.24 -4.03 19.61
N LYS A 57 -1.07 -3.50 20.51
CA LYS A 57 -2.50 -3.70 20.39
C LYS A 57 -3.02 -2.86 19.24
N ARG A 58 -3.73 -3.51 18.32
CA ARG A 58 -4.41 -2.84 17.21
C ARG A 58 -5.85 -3.31 17.15
N GLU A 59 -6.74 -2.36 16.95
CA GLU A 59 -8.12 -2.65 16.68
C GLU A 59 -8.31 -2.68 15.16
N VAL A 60 -8.90 -3.77 14.66
CA VAL A 60 -9.14 -3.96 13.24
C VAL A 60 -10.64 -3.92 12.99
N SER A 61 -11.11 -2.82 12.39
CA SER A 61 -12.52 -2.64 12.06
C SER A 61 -12.84 -3.08 10.62
N TYR A 62 -11.85 -3.03 9.74
CA TYR A 62 -11.99 -3.36 8.33
C TYR A 62 -10.90 -4.31 7.90
N THR A 63 -11.24 -5.24 7.01
CA THR A 63 -10.24 -6.08 6.36
C THR A 63 -9.47 -5.23 5.35
N GLN A 64 -8.16 -5.25 5.44
CA GLN A 64 -7.29 -4.64 4.44
C GLN A 64 -6.80 -5.72 3.49
N GLU A 65 -6.81 -5.40 2.19
CA GLU A 65 -6.38 -6.32 1.15
C GLU A 65 -5.24 -5.69 0.36
N VAL A 66 -4.25 -6.51 0.02
CA VAL A 66 -3.16 -6.12 -0.87
C VAL A 66 -3.31 -6.90 -2.16
N LEU A 67 -3.37 -6.18 -3.29
CA LEU A 67 -3.39 -6.78 -4.62
C LEU A 67 -2.09 -6.45 -5.33
N PHE A 68 -1.46 -7.46 -5.86
CA PHE A 68 -0.31 -7.33 -6.74
C PHE A 68 -0.72 -7.71 -8.16
N ILE A 69 -0.52 -6.81 -9.10
CA ILE A 69 -0.91 -7.06 -10.49
C ILE A 69 0.22 -7.80 -11.18
N LYS A 70 0.08 -9.09 -11.28
CA LYS A 70 1.11 -9.94 -11.89
C LYS A 70 1.19 -9.74 -13.39
N SER A 71 0.04 -9.61 -14.05
CA SER A 71 -0.03 -9.38 -15.50
C SER A 71 -1.36 -8.76 -15.87
N GLY A 72 -1.41 -8.10 -17.01
CA GLY A 72 -2.61 -7.46 -17.51
C GLY A 72 -2.91 -6.12 -16.87
N LYS A 73 -4.15 -5.72 -16.92
CA LYS A 73 -4.63 -4.44 -16.39
C LYS A 73 -5.86 -4.67 -15.53
N VAL A 74 -5.96 -3.88 -14.46
CA VAL A 74 -7.13 -3.88 -13.58
C VAL A 74 -7.59 -2.45 -13.40
N ARG A 75 -8.86 -2.22 -13.54
CA ARG A 75 -9.47 -0.95 -13.15
C ARG A 75 -10.01 -1.08 -11.74
N VAL A 76 -9.62 -0.15 -10.88
CA VAL A 76 -10.13 -0.07 -9.51
C VAL A 76 -11.00 1.16 -9.41
N ASP A 77 -12.25 0.96 -9.04
CA ASP A 77 -13.20 2.03 -8.77
C ASP A 77 -13.33 2.18 -7.25
N TYR A 78 -13.20 3.40 -6.77
CA TYR A 78 -13.29 3.72 -5.34
C TYR A 78 -14.65 4.33 -5.03
N PHE A 79 -15.24 3.88 -3.93
CA PHE A 79 -16.54 4.33 -3.46
C PHE A 79 -16.45 4.71 -1.98
N SER A 80 -17.29 5.65 -1.57
CA SER A 80 -17.49 5.92 -0.15
C SER A 80 -18.26 4.78 0.52
N ASP A 81 -18.32 4.82 1.86
CA ASP A 81 -19.12 3.83 2.60
C ASP A 81 -20.60 3.84 2.21
N ASP A 82 -21.10 4.99 1.75
CA ASP A 82 -22.46 5.13 1.23
C ASP A 82 -22.60 4.63 -0.20
N LYS A 83 -21.54 4.03 -0.76
CA LYS A 83 -21.51 3.51 -2.14
C LYS A 83 -21.60 4.60 -3.20
N ASN A 84 -21.19 5.82 -2.89
CA ASN A 84 -21.05 6.89 -3.86
C ASN A 84 -19.68 6.82 -4.52
N TYR A 85 -19.65 6.93 -5.83
CA TYR A 85 -18.42 6.88 -6.62
C TYR A 85 -17.51 8.06 -6.28
N LEU A 86 -16.23 7.77 -6.09
CA LEU A 86 -15.21 8.78 -5.81
C LEU A 86 -14.28 8.99 -7.00
N GLU A 87 -13.54 7.96 -7.38
CA GLU A 87 -12.56 8.04 -8.46
C GLU A 87 -12.12 6.65 -8.88
N SER A 88 -11.39 6.58 -9.98
CA SER A 88 -10.87 5.32 -10.52
C SER A 88 -9.39 5.41 -10.84
N ARG A 89 -8.74 4.26 -10.83
CA ARG A 89 -7.36 4.11 -11.29
C ARG A 89 -7.24 2.85 -12.13
N ILE A 90 -6.36 2.92 -13.14
CA ILE A 90 -5.95 1.75 -13.90
C ILE A 90 -4.60 1.30 -13.34
N LEU A 91 -4.54 0.04 -12.94
CA LEU A 91 -3.32 -0.60 -12.50
C LEU A 91 -2.77 -1.49 -13.61
N ASN A 92 -1.47 -1.47 -13.76
CA ASN A 92 -0.76 -2.25 -14.76
C ASN A 92 0.12 -3.30 -14.09
N GLN A 93 0.73 -4.14 -14.91
CA GLN A 93 1.64 -5.18 -14.43
C GLN A 93 2.70 -4.60 -13.49
N GLY A 94 2.88 -5.22 -12.34
CA GLY A 94 3.85 -4.83 -11.34
C GLY A 94 3.37 -3.79 -10.34
N ASP A 95 2.18 -3.22 -10.54
CA ASP A 95 1.60 -2.29 -9.58
C ASP A 95 1.05 -3.04 -8.36
N VAL A 96 1.12 -2.38 -7.21
CA VAL A 96 0.59 -2.90 -5.95
C VAL A 96 -0.41 -1.91 -5.40
N VAL A 97 -1.52 -2.41 -4.89
CA VAL A 97 -2.54 -1.58 -4.23
C VAL A 97 -2.93 -2.20 -2.88
N LEU A 98 -3.00 -1.34 -1.86
CA LEU A 98 -3.52 -1.66 -0.54
C LEU A 98 -4.81 -0.89 -0.34
#